data_ae8a42366cd8596d4abc85f749b43e2f
#
_entry.id   ae8a42366cd8596d4abc85f749b43e2f
#
_cell.length_a   1.000
_cell.length_b   1.000
_cell.length_c   1.000
_cell.angle_alpha   90.00
_cell.angle_beta   90.00
_cell.angle_gamma   90.00
#
_symmetry.space_group_name_H-M   'P 1'
#
loop_
_entity.id
_entity.type
_entity.pdbx_description
1 polymer ?
#
loop_
_entity_poly.entity_id
_entity_poly.type
_entity_poly.pdbx_seq_one_letter_code
_entity_poly.pdbx_strand_id
1 'polypeptide(L)'
;MPSEGTVDTARSHPAESGPRMQHKSCDDSRVSHFTHDVFRPFILAWHFLTAIPISRSHHEPSSAELATSMAWYSTVGLLIGGLLAAADQGLRLFLAAEVVNVLLIVLLVLMTRGLHQDGLADTLDGLAGGRTAADRLRIMRDPSVGALGATGLFLSLLLRYAGLLALPQPVRLPVLLCMPALGRWAMVSVAWASPYARSEGGLAAAFLTHLSWQHVLLSSLVLACALMAGLGVIAAAATIGLGALVVVVVRRGCRAWFGGVTGDLLGATNELIEILFLLLIPVLVMAR
;
A
#
# COMPACT_ATOMS: atom_id res chain seq x y z
N MET A 1 -54.13 67.51 -9.85
CA MET A 1 -55.20 67.58 -10.86
C MET A 1 -54.76 66.86 -12.11
N PRO A 2 -55.69 66.28 -12.77
CA PRO A 2 -55.85 64.78 -12.91
C PRO A 2 -55.79 64.38 -14.39
N SER A 3 -55.78 63.07 -14.64
CA SER A 3 -56.62 62.34 -15.60
C SER A 3 -56.13 60.91 -15.68
N GLU A 4 -56.82 59.94 -15.14
CA GLU A 4 -57.87 59.11 -15.68
C GLU A 4 -57.59 58.54 -17.08
N GLY A 5 -57.71 57.22 -17.16
CA GLY A 5 -57.84 56.51 -18.43
C GLY A 5 -57.74 55.00 -18.25
N THR A 6 -58.81 54.42 -17.75
CA THR A 6 -59.55 53.17 -18.19
C THR A 6 -58.77 51.91 -18.57
N VAL A 7 -59.01 50.93 -17.73
CA VAL A 7 -59.52 49.56 -17.89
C VAL A 7 -59.63 49.00 -19.31
N ASP A 8 -58.95 47.87 -19.57
CA ASP A 8 -59.59 46.79 -20.33
C ASP A 8 -59.15 45.39 -19.84
N THR A 9 -60.20 44.57 -19.64
CA THR A 9 -60.20 43.22 -19.12
C THR A 9 -60.07 42.24 -20.27
N ALA A 10 -59.02 41.39 -20.22
CA ALA A 10 -59.05 40.17 -20.99
C ALA A 10 -58.71 38.97 -20.12
N ARG A 11 -59.75 38.17 -19.83
CA ARG A 11 -59.62 36.83 -19.23
C ARG A 11 -58.96 35.92 -20.19
N SER A 12 -57.87 35.28 -19.75
CA SER A 12 -57.34 34.05 -20.38
C SER A 12 -57.20 32.94 -19.33
N HIS A 13 -57.82 31.80 -19.60
CA HIS A 13 -57.86 30.59 -18.78
C HIS A 13 -56.47 30.06 -18.45
N PRO A 14 -56.25 29.50 -17.24
CA PRO A 14 -55.06 28.73 -16.95
C PRO A 14 -55.24 27.31 -17.53
N ALA A 15 -54.30 26.88 -18.38
CA ALA A 15 -54.17 25.53 -18.83
C ALA A 15 -53.67 24.66 -17.65
N GLU A 16 -54.43 23.63 -17.32
CA GLU A 16 -54.06 22.57 -16.39
C GLU A 16 -52.83 21.83 -16.90
N SER A 17 -51.67 22.07 -16.31
CA SER A 17 -50.50 21.22 -16.46
C SER A 17 -50.59 20.05 -15.46
N GLY A 18 -50.97 18.88 -15.97
CA GLY A 18 -50.95 17.63 -15.22
C GLY A 18 -49.57 17.31 -14.63
N PRO A 19 -49.50 16.53 -13.54
CA PRO A 19 -48.25 16.24 -12.88
C PRO A 19 -47.36 15.39 -13.80
N ARG A 20 -46.21 15.95 -14.23
CA ARG A 20 -45.12 15.16 -14.81
C ARG A 20 -44.59 14.19 -13.76
N MET A 21 -44.93 12.92 -13.91
CA MET A 21 -44.27 11.85 -13.18
C MET A 21 -42.77 11.88 -13.51
N GLN A 22 -41.98 12.43 -12.61
CA GLN A 22 -40.55 12.23 -12.60
C GLN A 22 -40.31 10.77 -12.17
N HIS A 23 -40.13 9.89 -13.14
CA HIS A 23 -39.48 8.59 -12.95
C HIS A 23 -38.03 8.85 -12.55
N LYS A 24 -37.83 9.12 -11.27
CA LYS A 24 -36.48 9.18 -10.68
C LYS A 24 -36.02 7.74 -10.60
N SER A 25 -35.07 7.36 -11.49
CA SER A 25 -34.42 6.07 -11.46
C SER A 25 -33.65 5.94 -10.13
N CYS A 26 -34.26 5.22 -9.18
CA CYS A 26 -33.71 4.97 -7.85
C CYS A 26 -32.49 4.01 -7.90
N ASP A 27 -32.20 3.45 -9.06
CA ASP A 27 -31.16 2.44 -9.26
C ASP A 27 -29.79 3.05 -9.63
N ASP A 28 -29.76 4.13 -10.42
CA ASP A 28 -28.51 4.79 -10.83
C ASP A 28 -27.77 5.46 -9.65
N SER A 29 -28.48 5.94 -8.65
CA SER A 29 -27.88 6.59 -7.49
C SER A 29 -27.17 5.56 -6.56
N ARG A 30 -27.72 4.38 -6.39
CA ARG A 30 -27.11 3.31 -5.56
C ARG A 30 -25.86 2.72 -6.19
N VAL A 31 -25.85 2.52 -7.50
CA VAL A 31 -24.69 2.01 -8.25
C VAL A 31 -23.57 3.04 -8.25
N SER A 32 -23.88 4.34 -8.42
CA SER A 32 -22.87 5.40 -8.40
C SER A 32 -22.24 5.58 -7.00
N HIS A 33 -23.02 5.50 -5.93
CA HIS A 33 -22.49 5.55 -4.56
C HIS A 33 -21.63 4.33 -4.24
N PHE A 34 -22.06 3.11 -4.59
CA PHE A 34 -21.30 1.89 -4.32
C PHE A 34 -19.95 1.86 -5.09
N THR A 35 -19.93 2.29 -6.35
CA THR A 35 -18.69 2.39 -7.13
C THR A 35 -17.76 3.46 -6.55
N HIS A 36 -18.28 4.60 -6.12
CA HIS A 36 -17.49 5.65 -5.48
C HIS A 36 -16.84 5.18 -4.18
N ASP A 37 -17.58 4.46 -3.34
CA ASP A 37 -17.11 4.01 -2.02
C ASP A 37 -16.04 2.91 -2.09
N VAL A 38 -16.06 2.06 -3.12
CA VAL A 38 -15.10 0.96 -3.30
C VAL A 38 -13.84 1.41 -4.07
N PHE A 39 -14.01 2.16 -5.16
CA PHE A 39 -12.87 2.54 -6.01
C PHE A 39 -12.02 3.64 -5.41
N ARG A 40 -12.58 4.51 -4.60
CA ARG A 40 -11.84 5.63 -4.03
C ARG A 40 -10.75 5.19 -3.04
N PRO A 41 -10.99 4.30 -2.07
CA PRO A 41 -9.95 3.76 -1.21
C PRO A 41 -8.84 3.04 -2.00
N PHE A 42 -9.18 2.32 -3.08
CA PHE A 42 -8.19 1.71 -3.96
C PHE A 42 -7.31 2.77 -4.66
N ILE A 43 -7.90 3.83 -5.20
CA ILE A 43 -7.16 4.93 -5.84
C ILE A 43 -6.22 5.60 -4.83
N LEU A 44 -6.67 5.82 -3.58
CA LEU A 44 -5.84 6.35 -2.51
C LEU A 44 -4.66 5.43 -2.18
N ALA A 45 -4.91 4.12 -2.05
CA ALA A 45 -3.86 3.12 -1.85
C ALA A 45 -2.84 3.13 -3.00
N TRP A 46 -3.34 3.18 -4.23
CA TRP A 46 -2.49 3.21 -5.43
C TRP A 46 -1.60 4.46 -5.48
N HIS A 47 -2.16 5.66 -5.28
CA HIS A 47 -1.41 6.91 -5.29
C HIS A 47 -0.41 7.01 -4.12
N PHE A 48 -0.73 6.42 -2.97
CA PHE A 48 0.19 6.39 -1.84
C PHE A 48 1.37 5.45 -2.09
N LEU A 49 1.11 4.26 -2.62
CA LEU A 49 2.10 3.20 -2.78
C LEU A 49 2.87 3.23 -4.10
N THR A 50 2.42 4.03 -5.08
CA THR A 50 3.04 4.08 -6.42
C THR A 50 3.29 5.50 -6.91
N ALA A 51 4.23 5.63 -7.86
CA ALA A 51 4.51 6.86 -8.60
C ALA A 51 3.52 7.11 -9.74
N ILE A 52 2.65 6.14 -10.07
CA ILE A 52 1.84 6.14 -11.30
C ILE A 52 0.50 6.82 -11.04
N PRO A 53 0.22 7.99 -11.63
CA PRO A 53 -1.07 8.66 -11.45
C PRO A 53 -2.16 7.97 -12.28
N ILE A 54 -3.23 7.50 -11.64
CA ILE A 54 -4.41 6.93 -12.32
C ILE A 54 -5.64 7.82 -12.24
N SER A 55 -5.63 8.83 -11.36
CA SER A 55 -6.72 9.78 -11.20
C SER A 55 -6.20 11.13 -10.72
N ARG A 56 -6.89 12.21 -11.10
CA ARG A 56 -6.66 13.58 -10.59
C ARG A 56 -7.85 13.97 -9.71
N SER A 57 -7.84 13.57 -8.45
CA SER A 57 -8.84 14.01 -7.49
C SER A 57 -8.30 15.20 -6.70
N HIS A 58 -9.09 16.28 -6.59
CA HIS A 58 -8.78 17.46 -5.76
C HIS A 58 -9.40 17.38 -4.37
N HIS A 59 -9.99 16.23 -4.02
CA HIS A 59 -10.62 16.07 -2.71
C HIS A 59 -9.60 15.57 -1.68
N GLU A 60 -9.51 16.26 -0.56
CA GLU A 60 -8.69 15.82 0.58
C GLU A 60 -9.33 14.58 1.23
N PRO A 61 -8.60 13.46 1.34
CA PRO A 61 -9.14 12.25 1.90
C PRO A 61 -9.33 12.39 3.42
N SER A 62 -10.44 11.89 3.93
CA SER A 62 -10.67 11.75 5.36
C SER A 62 -9.79 10.63 5.95
N SER A 63 -9.55 10.67 7.28
CA SER A 63 -8.81 9.61 7.97
C SER A 63 -9.50 8.24 7.88
N ALA A 64 -10.82 8.19 7.75
CA ALA A 64 -11.55 6.94 7.52
C ALA A 64 -11.30 6.37 6.11
N GLU A 65 -11.25 7.19 5.08
CA GLU A 65 -10.90 6.77 3.71
C GLU A 65 -9.45 6.31 3.64
N LEU A 66 -8.53 6.99 4.32
CA LEU A 66 -7.12 6.58 4.41
C LEU A 66 -6.98 5.22 5.10
N ALA A 67 -7.67 5.00 6.22
CA ALA A 67 -7.67 3.69 6.89
C ALA A 67 -8.26 2.60 6.00
N THR A 68 -9.38 2.87 5.31
CA THR A 68 -10.01 1.91 4.38
C THR A 68 -9.10 1.60 3.20
N SER A 69 -8.28 2.56 2.75
CA SER A 69 -7.32 2.34 1.67
C SER A 69 -6.29 1.26 2.00
N MET A 70 -5.94 1.09 3.29
CA MET A 70 -4.98 0.07 3.72
C MET A 70 -5.47 -1.37 3.45
N ALA A 71 -6.77 -1.61 3.37
CA ALA A 71 -7.32 -2.90 2.97
C ALA A 71 -6.90 -3.32 1.54
N TRP A 72 -6.62 -2.35 0.68
CA TRP A 72 -6.20 -2.54 -0.70
C TRP A 72 -4.69 -2.68 -0.90
N TYR A 73 -3.89 -2.55 0.17
CA TYR A 73 -2.44 -2.56 0.06
C TYR A 73 -1.90 -3.85 -0.56
N SER A 74 -2.41 -5.03 -0.14
CA SER A 74 -2.01 -6.31 -0.77
C SER A 74 -2.42 -6.38 -2.24
N THR A 75 -3.58 -5.85 -2.61
CA THR A 75 -4.04 -5.80 -4.01
C THR A 75 -3.13 -4.93 -4.85
N VAL A 76 -2.77 -3.73 -4.37
CA VAL A 76 -1.79 -2.86 -5.05
C VAL A 76 -0.44 -3.57 -5.15
N GLY A 77 -0.01 -4.27 -4.09
CA GLY A 77 1.20 -5.10 -4.12
C GLY A 77 1.17 -6.18 -5.20
N LEU A 78 0.03 -6.88 -5.37
CA LEU A 78 -0.14 -7.86 -6.47
C LEU A 78 -0.06 -7.23 -7.84
N LEU A 79 -0.62 -6.04 -8.03
CA LEU A 79 -0.54 -5.32 -9.31
C LEU A 79 0.90 -4.90 -9.62
N ILE A 80 1.65 -4.39 -8.62
CA ILE A 80 3.08 -4.12 -8.75
C ILE A 80 3.83 -5.41 -9.10
N GLY A 81 3.56 -6.50 -8.37
CA GLY A 81 4.17 -7.80 -8.63
C GLY A 81 3.85 -8.37 -10.00
N GLY A 82 2.62 -8.15 -10.48
CA GLY A 82 2.20 -8.51 -11.85
C GLY A 82 3.02 -7.76 -12.91
N LEU A 83 3.28 -6.47 -12.71
CA LEU A 83 4.13 -5.69 -13.61
C LEU A 83 5.58 -6.18 -13.57
N LEU A 84 6.12 -6.53 -12.38
CA LEU A 84 7.45 -7.13 -12.27
C LEU A 84 7.52 -8.49 -12.98
N ALA A 85 6.52 -9.34 -12.81
CA ALA A 85 6.44 -10.64 -13.47
C ALA A 85 6.35 -10.51 -14.99
N ALA A 86 5.56 -9.57 -15.51
CA ALA A 86 5.45 -9.28 -16.93
C ALA A 86 6.78 -8.73 -17.49
N ALA A 87 7.43 -7.81 -16.76
CA ALA A 87 8.74 -7.29 -17.14
C ALA A 87 9.81 -8.38 -17.15
N ASP A 88 9.82 -9.28 -16.15
CA ASP A 88 10.74 -10.43 -16.11
C ASP A 88 10.60 -11.30 -17.35
N GLN A 89 9.37 -11.68 -17.73
CA GLN A 89 9.09 -12.49 -18.91
C GLN A 89 9.55 -11.81 -20.21
N GLY A 90 9.22 -10.52 -20.37
CA GLY A 90 9.57 -9.79 -21.58
C GLY A 90 11.08 -9.52 -21.72
N LEU A 91 11.74 -9.09 -20.64
CA LEU A 91 13.16 -8.74 -20.67
C LEU A 91 14.05 -9.97 -20.82
N ARG A 92 13.68 -11.13 -20.29
CA ARG A 92 14.42 -12.39 -20.45
C ARG A 92 14.47 -12.93 -21.87
N LEU A 93 13.66 -12.41 -22.78
CA LEU A 93 13.74 -12.75 -24.21
C LEU A 93 15.01 -12.14 -24.85
N PHE A 94 15.57 -11.08 -24.27
CA PHE A 94 16.63 -10.28 -24.90
C PHE A 94 17.85 -10.08 -24.00
N LEU A 95 17.73 -10.26 -22.68
CA LEU A 95 18.74 -9.91 -21.69
C LEU A 95 19.10 -11.10 -20.80
N ALA A 96 20.36 -11.11 -20.34
CA ALA A 96 20.83 -12.08 -19.34
C ALA A 96 20.08 -11.91 -18.00
N ALA A 97 19.94 -13.01 -17.26
CA ALA A 97 19.18 -13.06 -16.03
C ALA A 97 19.67 -12.04 -14.97
N GLU A 98 20.96 -11.84 -14.91
CA GLU A 98 21.63 -10.92 -13.99
C GLU A 98 21.18 -9.47 -14.26
N VAL A 99 21.17 -9.08 -15.54
CA VAL A 99 20.72 -7.74 -15.96
C VAL A 99 19.22 -7.56 -15.68
N VAL A 100 18.41 -8.58 -15.99
CA VAL A 100 16.95 -8.54 -15.70
C VAL A 100 16.70 -8.34 -14.22
N ASN A 101 17.43 -9.05 -13.33
CA ASN A 101 17.29 -8.89 -11.89
C ASN A 101 17.56 -7.45 -11.42
N VAL A 102 18.60 -6.80 -11.96
CA VAL A 102 18.88 -5.39 -11.67
C VAL A 102 17.75 -4.50 -12.15
N LEU A 103 17.27 -4.71 -13.38
CA LEU A 103 16.19 -3.90 -13.97
C LEU A 103 14.86 -4.07 -13.21
N LEU A 104 14.55 -5.26 -12.67
CA LEU A 104 13.38 -5.48 -11.81
C LEU A 104 13.49 -4.70 -10.49
N ILE A 105 14.67 -4.65 -9.89
CA ILE A 105 14.90 -3.84 -8.68
C ILE A 105 14.73 -2.36 -9.00
N VAL A 106 15.33 -1.87 -10.09
CA VAL A 106 15.18 -0.47 -10.55
C VAL A 106 13.71 -0.15 -10.80
N LEU A 107 12.99 -1.02 -11.51
CA LEU A 107 11.56 -0.85 -11.78
C LEU A 107 10.75 -0.74 -10.49
N LEU A 108 10.98 -1.63 -9.50
CA LEU A 108 10.29 -1.60 -8.22
C LEU A 108 10.55 -0.28 -7.47
N VAL A 109 11.81 0.17 -7.41
CA VAL A 109 12.20 1.43 -6.75
C VAL A 109 11.53 2.62 -7.44
N LEU A 110 11.55 2.68 -8.77
CA LEU A 110 10.92 3.76 -9.54
C LEU A 110 9.39 3.76 -9.36
N MET A 111 8.76 2.59 -9.40
CA MET A 111 7.30 2.47 -9.19
C MET A 111 6.86 2.95 -7.81
N THR A 112 7.68 2.74 -6.78
CA THR A 112 7.38 3.13 -5.39
C THR A 112 8.01 4.46 -4.98
N ARG A 113 8.74 5.13 -5.86
CA ARG A 113 9.51 6.36 -5.58
C ARG A 113 10.52 6.19 -4.43
N GLY A 114 10.99 4.99 -4.19
CA GLY A 114 11.90 4.72 -3.08
C GLY A 114 11.27 4.86 -1.68
N LEU A 115 9.94 4.96 -1.57
CA LEU A 115 9.22 5.20 -0.31
C LEU A 115 9.62 4.24 0.83
N HIS A 116 9.77 2.96 0.51
CA HIS A 116 10.09 1.94 1.51
C HIS A 116 11.59 1.91 1.83
N GLN A 117 12.43 2.17 0.83
CA GLN A 117 13.88 2.29 0.98
C GLN A 117 14.25 3.47 1.89
N ASP A 118 13.60 4.62 1.70
CA ASP A 118 13.74 5.79 2.54
C ASP A 118 13.42 5.45 4.01
N GLY A 119 12.25 4.84 4.25
CA GLY A 119 11.87 4.38 5.58
C GLY A 119 12.83 3.36 6.20
N LEU A 120 13.47 2.49 5.39
CA LEU A 120 14.52 1.58 5.87
C LEU A 120 15.77 2.35 6.30
N ALA A 121 16.24 3.30 5.49
CA ALA A 121 17.40 4.12 5.82
C ALA A 121 17.20 4.89 7.11
N ASP A 122 16.08 5.62 7.21
CA ASP A 122 15.73 6.40 8.40
C ASP A 122 15.63 5.54 9.65
N THR A 123 15.02 4.35 9.53
CA THR A 123 14.90 3.41 10.65
C THR A 123 16.26 2.94 11.15
N LEU A 124 17.18 2.61 10.24
CA LEU A 124 18.53 2.16 10.58
C LEU A 124 19.36 3.27 11.20
N ASP A 125 19.30 4.49 10.67
CA ASP A 125 19.99 5.64 11.25
C ASP A 125 19.42 6.00 12.63
N GLY A 126 18.11 5.95 12.81
CA GLY A 126 17.46 6.14 14.08
C GLY A 126 17.88 5.10 15.13
N LEU A 127 17.94 3.82 14.76
CA LEU A 127 18.38 2.74 15.64
C LEU A 127 19.84 2.89 16.05
N ALA A 128 20.69 3.31 15.13
CA ALA A 128 22.12 3.42 15.36
C ALA A 128 22.52 4.64 16.20
N GLY A 129 21.91 5.79 15.91
CA GLY A 129 22.29 7.07 16.53
C GLY A 129 21.51 7.44 17.77
N GLY A 130 20.26 6.91 17.94
CA GLY A 130 19.38 7.30 19.05
C GLY A 130 19.54 6.43 20.29
N ARG A 131 19.69 7.08 21.46
CA ARG A 131 19.70 6.39 22.78
C ARG A 131 18.29 6.24 23.35
N THR A 132 17.42 7.21 23.16
CA THR A 132 16.02 7.21 23.58
C THR A 132 15.10 7.10 22.39
N ALA A 133 13.80 6.77 22.61
CA ALA A 133 12.79 6.79 21.55
C ALA A 133 12.68 8.17 20.88
N ALA A 134 12.73 9.24 21.68
CA ALA A 134 12.69 10.61 21.19
C ALA A 134 13.90 10.95 20.30
N ASP A 135 15.12 10.53 20.70
CA ASP A 135 16.32 10.74 19.89
C ASP A 135 16.22 10.02 18.53
N ARG A 136 15.76 8.74 18.56
CA ARG A 136 15.59 7.95 17.33
C ARG A 136 14.60 8.60 16.38
N LEU A 137 13.42 9.01 16.88
CA LEU A 137 12.40 9.68 16.09
C LEU A 137 12.86 11.04 15.55
N ARG A 138 13.75 11.73 16.27
CA ARG A 138 14.36 13.00 15.81
C ARG A 138 15.36 12.75 14.68
N ILE A 139 16.23 11.73 14.81
CA ILE A 139 17.18 11.34 13.76
C ILE A 139 16.44 10.96 12.48
N MET A 140 15.36 10.16 12.57
CA MET A 140 14.52 9.76 11.44
C MET A 140 13.78 10.92 10.73
N ARG A 141 13.92 12.16 11.19
CA ARG A 141 13.41 13.38 10.53
C ARG A 141 14.49 14.19 9.85
N ASP A 142 15.75 13.82 10.05
CA ASP A 142 16.85 14.48 9.39
C ASP A 142 16.82 14.11 7.89
N PRO A 143 16.82 15.08 6.97
CA PRO A 143 16.83 14.78 5.53
C PRO A 143 18.15 14.18 5.05
N SER A 144 19.16 14.11 5.91
CA SER A 144 20.49 13.56 5.59
C SER A 144 20.53 12.07 5.88
N VAL A 145 20.91 11.27 4.90
CA VAL A 145 21.15 9.84 5.11
C VAL A 145 22.47 9.62 5.83
N GLY A 146 22.41 8.95 6.98
CA GLY A 146 23.60 8.57 7.74
C GLY A 146 24.33 7.34 7.18
N ALA A 147 25.47 7.04 7.75
CA ALA A 147 26.33 5.93 7.28
C ALA A 147 25.64 4.56 7.38
N LEU A 148 24.83 4.32 8.44
CA LEU A 148 24.13 3.05 8.61
C LEU A 148 22.89 2.95 7.74
N GLY A 149 22.16 4.04 7.51
CA GLY A 149 21.09 4.11 6.51
C GLY A 149 21.61 3.80 5.11
N ALA A 150 22.69 4.44 4.68
CA ALA A 150 23.33 4.19 3.39
C ALA A 150 23.84 2.73 3.27
N THR A 151 24.48 2.22 4.30
CA THR A 151 24.95 0.82 4.32
C THR A 151 23.78 -0.16 4.25
N GLY A 152 22.70 0.10 5.00
CA GLY A 152 21.50 -0.73 5.00
C GLY A 152 20.80 -0.74 3.65
N LEU A 153 20.70 0.41 2.97
CA LEU A 153 20.18 0.50 1.61
C LEU A 153 21.00 -0.36 0.64
N PHE A 154 22.33 -0.21 0.67
CA PHE A 154 23.20 -1.01 -0.19
C PHE A 154 23.01 -2.50 0.06
N LEU A 155 23.03 -2.93 1.33
CA LEU A 155 22.85 -4.33 1.69
C LEU A 155 21.45 -4.85 1.33
N SER A 156 20.40 -4.05 1.50
CA SER A 156 19.03 -4.44 1.12
C SER A 156 18.90 -4.71 -0.37
N LEU A 157 19.46 -3.84 -1.22
CA LEU A 157 19.48 -4.02 -2.67
C LEU A 157 20.32 -5.23 -3.09
N LEU A 158 21.47 -5.44 -2.44
CA LEU A 158 22.33 -6.60 -2.69
C LEU A 158 21.63 -7.92 -2.30
N LEU A 159 20.99 -7.97 -1.14
CA LEU A 159 20.23 -9.15 -0.68
C LEU A 159 19.03 -9.43 -1.60
N ARG A 160 18.34 -8.39 -2.06
CA ARG A 160 17.25 -8.50 -3.03
C ARG A 160 17.77 -9.09 -4.36
N TYR A 161 18.90 -8.58 -4.87
CA TYR A 161 19.53 -9.12 -6.06
C TYR A 161 19.94 -10.59 -5.89
N ALA A 162 20.60 -10.93 -4.80
CA ALA A 162 21.00 -12.31 -4.49
C ALA A 162 19.78 -13.25 -4.36
N GLY A 163 18.73 -12.79 -3.69
CA GLY A 163 17.46 -13.53 -3.57
C GLY A 163 16.80 -13.79 -4.93
N LEU A 164 16.73 -12.77 -5.81
CA LEU A 164 16.21 -12.92 -7.18
C LEU A 164 17.06 -13.89 -8.02
N LEU A 165 18.39 -13.88 -7.83
CA LEU A 165 19.30 -14.78 -8.53
C LEU A 165 19.11 -16.24 -8.08
N ALA A 166 18.84 -16.46 -6.80
CA ALA A 166 18.65 -17.78 -6.20
C ALA A 166 17.26 -18.40 -6.48
N LEU A 167 16.30 -17.65 -7.06
CA LEU A 167 14.94 -18.15 -7.29
C LEU A 167 14.93 -19.27 -8.35
N PRO A 168 14.39 -20.47 -8.00
CA PRO A 168 14.12 -21.51 -8.99
C PRO A 168 13.07 -21.06 -10.01
N GLN A 169 13.26 -21.41 -11.28
CA GLN A 169 12.37 -20.98 -12.37
C GLN A 169 10.87 -21.32 -12.14
N PRO A 170 10.49 -22.51 -11.63
CA PRO A 170 9.08 -22.83 -11.45
C PRO A 170 8.33 -21.92 -10.47
N VAL A 171 9.03 -21.33 -9.49
CA VAL A 171 8.40 -20.46 -8.47
C VAL A 171 8.67 -18.98 -8.70
N ARG A 172 9.50 -18.64 -9.67
CA ARG A 172 9.94 -17.26 -9.91
C ARG A 172 8.78 -16.30 -10.15
N LEU A 173 7.87 -16.64 -11.06
CA LEU A 173 6.71 -15.79 -11.36
C LEU A 173 5.77 -15.62 -10.17
N PRO A 174 5.33 -16.70 -9.48
CA PRO A 174 4.56 -16.57 -8.25
C PRO A 174 5.24 -15.72 -7.18
N VAL A 175 6.57 -15.84 -7.04
CA VAL A 175 7.32 -15.04 -6.05
C VAL A 175 7.34 -13.57 -6.44
N LEU A 176 7.64 -13.24 -7.69
CA LEU A 176 7.61 -11.85 -8.18
C LEU A 176 6.22 -11.23 -8.00
N LEU A 177 5.16 -11.99 -8.26
CA LEU A 177 3.78 -11.56 -8.07
C LEU A 177 3.46 -11.28 -6.60
N CYS A 178 3.80 -12.21 -5.69
CA CYS A 178 3.37 -12.16 -4.29
C CYS A 178 4.30 -11.32 -3.39
N MET A 179 5.57 -11.12 -3.76
CA MET A 179 6.56 -10.43 -2.94
C MET A 179 6.10 -9.01 -2.53
N PRO A 180 5.68 -8.12 -3.46
CA PRO A 180 5.22 -6.79 -3.06
C PRO A 180 3.91 -6.83 -2.26
N ALA A 181 3.04 -7.81 -2.51
CA ALA A 181 1.80 -7.97 -1.75
C ALA A 181 2.05 -8.38 -0.29
N LEU A 182 3.04 -9.26 -0.06
CA LEU A 182 3.42 -9.71 1.28
C LEU A 182 4.00 -8.54 2.11
N GLY A 183 4.84 -7.70 1.50
CA GLY A 183 5.38 -6.51 2.15
C GLY A 183 4.27 -5.55 2.59
N ARG A 184 3.32 -5.25 1.70
CA ARG A 184 2.17 -4.36 1.97
C ARG A 184 1.23 -4.93 3.02
N TRP A 185 0.98 -6.24 3.00
CA TRP A 185 0.25 -6.94 4.06
C TRP A 185 0.92 -6.78 5.43
N ALA A 186 2.24 -6.90 5.47
CA ALA A 186 2.99 -6.73 6.71
C ALA A 186 2.88 -5.30 7.27
N MET A 187 2.92 -4.28 6.40
CA MET A 187 2.67 -2.88 6.79
C MET A 187 1.31 -2.73 7.49
N VAL A 188 0.24 -3.24 6.87
CA VAL A 188 -1.12 -3.17 7.43
C VAL A 188 -1.21 -3.91 8.77
N SER A 189 -0.61 -5.10 8.84
CA SER A 189 -0.61 -5.95 10.03
C SER A 189 0.17 -5.35 11.20
N VAL A 190 1.31 -4.69 10.93
CA VAL A 190 2.08 -3.98 11.95
C VAL A 190 1.35 -2.72 12.39
N ALA A 191 0.76 -1.97 11.48
CA ALA A 191 0.03 -0.74 11.75
C ALA A 191 -1.19 -0.97 12.66
N TRP A 192 -2.01 -2.00 12.37
CA TRP A 192 -3.30 -2.22 13.04
C TRP A 192 -3.22 -2.33 14.55
N ALA A 193 -2.19 -2.88 15.10
CA ALA A 193 -2.16 -3.12 16.54
C ALA A 193 -1.02 -2.36 17.23
N SER A 194 -0.60 -1.25 16.65
CA SER A 194 0.50 -0.43 17.16
C SER A 194 0.03 1.00 17.40
N PRO A 195 0.42 1.63 18.52
CA PRO A 195 0.22 3.06 18.71
C PRO A 195 1.09 3.84 17.72
N TYR A 196 0.67 5.04 17.37
CA TYR A 196 1.51 5.95 16.60
C TYR A 196 2.60 6.54 17.49
N ALA A 197 3.85 6.55 17.01
CA ALA A 197 5.00 6.88 17.86
C ALA A 197 5.21 8.39 18.07
N ARG A 198 4.73 9.26 17.16
CA ARG A 198 4.95 10.72 17.20
C ARG A 198 3.75 11.43 17.82
N SER A 199 3.95 12.20 18.89
CA SER A 199 2.88 12.93 19.59
C SER A 199 2.31 14.09 18.76
N GLU A 200 3.13 14.70 17.90
CA GLU A 200 2.70 15.84 17.07
C GLU A 200 1.84 15.43 15.86
N GLY A 201 1.58 14.13 15.71
CA GLY A 201 0.86 13.61 14.56
C GLY A 201 1.75 13.43 13.32
N GLY A 202 1.14 13.24 12.18
CA GLY A 202 1.78 13.04 10.88
C GLY A 202 0.87 12.28 9.91
N LEU A 203 1.28 12.17 8.65
CA LEU A 203 0.46 11.51 7.62
C LEU A 203 0.05 10.09 8.03
N ALA A 204 0.99 9.29 8.56
CA ALA A 204 0.71 7.93 8.97
C ALA A 204 -0.30 7.85 10.14
N ALA A 205 -0.38 8.85 11.02
CA ALA A 205 -1.37 8.88 12.10
C ALA A 205 -2.80 8.84 11.56
N ALA A 206 -3.08 9.55 10.46
CA ALA A 206 -4.40 9.58 9.83
C ALA A 206 -4.84 8.20 9.33
N PHE A 207 -3.90 7.38 8.82
CA PHE A 207 -4.18 6.00 8.40
C PHE A 207 -4.51 5.08 9.58
N LEU A 208 -3.91 5.31 10.74
CA LEU A 208 -4.06 4.42 11.91
C LEU A 208 -5.35 4.69 12.71
N THR A 209 -5.88 5.91 12.67
CA THR A 209 -7.00 6.36 13.52
C THR A 209 -8.25 5.48 13.39
N HIS A 210 -8.58 5.03 12.18
CA HIS A 210 -9.75 4.20 11.90
C HIS A 210 -9.39 2.80 11.40
N LEU A 211 -8.12 2.40 11.51
CA LEU A 211 -7.67 1.09 11.08
C LEU A 211 -8.24 0.00 11.97
N SER A 212 -8.97 -0.95 11.37
CA SER A 212 -9.65 -2.04 12.06
C SER A 212 -9.15 -3.42 11.63
N TRP A 213 -9.50 -4.47 12.38
CA TRP A 213 -9.17 -5.85 12.03
C TRP A 213 -9.74 -6.28 10.68
N GLN A 214 -10.84 -5.67 10.22
CA GLN A 214 -11.46 -5.97 8.93
C GLN A 214 -10.54 -5.62 7.74
N HIS A 215 -9.79 -4.51 7.83
CA HIS A 215 -8.82 -4.11 6.81
C HIS A 215 -7.66 -5.12 6.74
N VAL A 216 -7.18 -5.59 7.91
CA VAL A 216 -6.15 -6.64 7.98
C VAL A 216 -6.67 -7.95 7.41
N LEU A 217 -7.91 -8.33 7.74
CA LEU A 217 -8.53 -9.56 7.24
C LEU A 217 -8.65 -9.54 5.71
N LEU A 218 -9.16 -8.45 5.12
CA LEU A 218 -9.30 -8.34 3.67
C LEU A 218 -7.93 -8.41 2.97
N SER A 219 -6.95 -7.65 3.46
CA SER A 219 -5.57 -7.70 2.96
C SER A 219 -4.96 -9.11 3.07
N SER A 220 -5.24 -9.82 4.19
CA SER A 220 -4.78 -11.20 4.43
C SER A 220 -5.44 -12.22 3.50
N LEU A 221 -6.73 -12.09 3.24
CA LEU A 221 -7.46 -12.96 2.32
C LEU A 221 -6.92 -12.85 0.89
N VAL A 222 -6.71 -11.62 0.42
CA VAL A 222 -6.14 -11.37 -0.91
C VAL A 222 -4.75 -12.01 -1.03
N LEU A 223 -3.87 -11.78 -0.05
CA LEU A 223 -2.53 -12.38 -0.03
C LEU A 223 -2.58 -13.91 0.03
N ALA A 224 -3.41 -14.47 0.92
CA ALA A 224 -3.52 -15.92 1.09
C ALA A 224 -3.99 -16.60 -0.20
N CYS A 225 -5.02 -16.05 -0.86
CA CYS A 225 -5.49 -16.57 -2.15
C CYS A 225 -4.37 -16.55 -3.21
N ALA A 226 -3.61 -15.45 -3.31
CA ALA A 226 -2.52 -15.34 -4.27
C ALA A 226 -1.38 -16.32 -3.99
N LEU A 227 -0.96 -16.45 -2.72
CA LEU A 227 0.08 -17.40 -2.31
C LEU A 227 -0.36 -18.86 -2.53
N MET A 228 -1.60 -19.21 -2.19
CA MET A 228 -2.13 -20.56 -2.42
C MET A 228 -2.18 -20.91 -3.90
N ALA A 229 -2.64 -19.99 -4.73
CA ALA A 229 -2.70 -20.17 -6.19
C ALA A 229 -1.31 -20.30 -6.82
N GLY A 230 -0.34 -19.53 -6.35
CA GLY A 230 1.00 -19.47 -6.95
C GLY A 230 1.99 -20.49 -6.40
N LEU A 231 1.96 -20.78 -5.10
CA LEU A 231 2.97 -21.60 -4.40
C LEU A 231 2.39 -22.89 -3.80
N GLY A 232 1.07 -23.04 -3.82
CA GLY A 232 0.35 -24.15 -3.17
C GLY A 232 0.19 -23.94 -1.65
N VAL A 233 -0.69 -24.75 -1.06
CA VAL A 233 -1.19 -24.56 0.31
C VAL A 233 -0.08 -24.59 1.37
N ILE A 234 0.88 -25.52 1.27
CA ILE A 234 1.92 -25.70 2.30
C ILE A 234 2.88 -24.51 2.30
N ALA A 235 3.38 -24.09 1.13
CA ALA A 235 4.29 -22.94 1.03
C ALA A 235 3.57 -21.63 1.39
N ALA A 236 2.29 -21.48 1.03
CA ALA A 236 1.47 -20.36 1.43
C ALA A 236 1.32 -20.27 2.96
N ALA A 237 0.96 -21.40 3.61
CA ALA A 237 0.83 -21.46 5.07
C ALA A 237 2.15 -21.16 5.78
N ALA A 238 3.27 -21.73 5.31
CA ALA A 238 4.61 -21.44 5.86
C ALA A 238 4.98 -19.97 5.70
N THR A 239 4.73 -19.37 4.52
CA THR A 239 5.01 -17.95 4.25
C THR A 239 4.19 -17.04 5.15
N ILE A 240 2.89 -17.30 5.29
CA ILE A 240 2.00 -16.51 6.17
C ILE A 240 2.42 -16.66 7.63
N GLY A 241 2.71 -17.89 8.09
CA GLY A 241 3.14 -18.16 9.47
C GLY A 241 4.45 -17.44 9.82
N LEU A 242 5.44 -17.50 8.92
CA LEU A 242 6.70 -16.80 9.09
C LEU A 242 6.51 -15.27 9.03
N GLY A 243 5.73 -14.79 8.08
CA GLY A 243 5.38 -13.37 7.98
C GLY A 243 4.69 -12.87 9.25
N ALA A 244 3.76 -13.62 9.80
CA ALA A 244 3.10 -13.29 11.07
C ALA A 244 4.08 -13.25 12.24
N LEU A 245 5.05 -14.17 12.30
CA LEU A 245 6.12 -14.15 13.30
C LEU A 245 6.95 -12.85 13.18
N VAL A 246 7.36 -12.50 11.96
CA VAL A 246 8.13 -11.26 11.71
C VAL A 246 7.30 -10.03 12.10
N VAL A 247 6.02 -9.97 11.75
CA VAL A 247 5.09 -8.90 12.18
C VAL A 247 5.06 -8.75 13.69
N VAL A 248 4.98 -9.85 14.44
CA VAL A 248 5.00 -9.84 15.92
C VAL A 248 6.32 -9.30 16.45
N VAL A 249 7.46 -9.74 15.88
CA VAL A 249 8.80 -9.28 16.29
C VAL A 249 8.98 -7.79 16.00
N VAL A 250 8.64 -7.35 14.79
CA VAL A 250 8.73 -5.94 14.38
C VAL A 250 7.86 -5.06 15.28
N ARG A 251 6.61 -5.44 15.55
CA ARG A 251 5.72 -4.69 16.45
C ARG A 251 6.30 -4.54 17.86
N ARG A 252 6.87 -5.62 18.41
CA ARG A 252 7.53 -5.55 19.72
C ARG A 252 8.72 -4.60 19.69
N GLY A 253 9.55 -4.68 18.64
CA GLY A 253 10.68 -3.78 18.43
C GLY A 253 10.24 -2.32 18.28
N CYS A 254 9.24 -2.03 17.44
CA CYS A 254 8.69 -0.69 17.27
C CYS A 254 8.21 -0.10 18.60
N ARG A 255 7.48 -0.89 19.39
CA ARG A 255 7.00 -0.45 20.70
C ARG A 255 8.13 -0.23 21.71
N ALA A 256 9.11 -1.14 21.75
CA ALA A 256 10.21 -1.08 22.71
C ALA A 256 11.19 0.05 22.41
N TRP A 257 11.51 0.29 21.13
CA TRP A 257 12.57 1.21 20.74
C TRP A 257 12.09 2.59 20.34
N PHE A 258 10.84 2.69 19.82
CA PHE A 258 10.27 3.94 19.31
C PHE A 258 8.98 4.37 20.02
N GLY A 259 8.43 3.54 20.91
CA GLY A 259 7.15 3.79 21.57
C GLY A 259 5.92 3.51 20.70
N GLY A 260 6.09 3.13 19.44
CA GLY A 260 5.02 2.88 18.47
C GLY A 260 5.54 2.79 17.05
N VAL A 261 4.68 3.04 16.04
CA VAL A 261 5.01 2.99 14.62
C VAL A 261 5.02 4.39 13.98
N THR A 262 5.83 4.53 12.93
CA THR A 262 5.81 5.67 11.97
C THR A 262 5.66 5.14 10.55
N GLY A 263 5.49 6.03 9.57
CA GLY A 263 5.52 5.64 8.16
C GLY A 263 6.82 4.95 7.77
N ASP A 264 7.93 5.46 8.29
CA ASP A 264 9.28 4.95 8.01
C ASP A 264 9.46 3.51 8.53
N LEU A 265 8.98 3.23 9.77
CA LEU A 265 8.98 1.88 10.34
C LEU A 265 8.10 0.90 9.56
N LEU A 266 6.99 1.37 8.98
CA LEU A 266 6.16 0.56 8.08
C LEU A 266 6.89 0.31 6.76
N GLY A 267 7.58 1.32 6.19
CA GLY A 267 8.42 1.15 5.00
C GLY A 267 9.57 0.16 5.23
N ALA A 268 10.28 0.28 6.36
CA ALA A 268 11.32 -0.67 6.76
C ALA A 268 10.77 -2.10 6.92
N THR A 269 9.55 -2.25 7.45
CA THR A 269 8.86 -3.55 7.56
C THR A 269 8.62 -4.15 6.18
N ASN A 270 8.18 -3.34 5.21
CA ASN A 270 7.99 -3.79 3.83
C ASN A 270 9.28 -4.36 3.24
N GLU A 271 10.39 -3.62 3.34
CA GLU A 271 11.69 -4.04 2.81
C GLU A 271 12.17 -5.33 3.47
N LEU A 272 12.09 -5.41 4.80
CA LEU A 272 12.50 -6.59 5.56
C LEU A 272 11.73 -7.84 5.12
N ILE A 273 10.41 -7.76 5.01
CA ILE A 273 9.55 -8.89 4.65
C ILE A 273 9.79 -9.32 3.20
N GLU A 274 9.92 -8.39 2.26
CA GLU A 274 10.19 -8.72 0.86
C GLU A 274 11.53 -9.42 0.69
N ILE A 275 12.58 -8.95 1.37
CA ILE A 275 13.91 -9.59 1.35
C ILE A 275 13.87 -10.97 1.98
N LEU A 276 13.26 -11.10 3.17
CA LEU A 276 13.13 -12.40 3.84
C LEU A 276 12.36 -13.41 2.98
N PHE A 277 11.31 -12.99 2.30
CA PHE A 277 10.56 -13.85 1.40
C PHE A 277 11.43 -14.35 0.24
N LEU A 278 12.19 -13.46 -0.42
CA LEU A 278 13.11 -13.83 -1.50
C LEU A 278 14.17 -14.83 -1.05
N LEU A 279 14.71 -14.66 0.16
CA LEU A 279 15.80 -15.51 0.67
C LEU A 279 15.32 -16.87 1.18
N LEU A 280 14.10 -16.94 1.72
CA LEU A 280 13.60 -18.15 2.38
C LEU A 280 12.73 -19.03 1.49
N ILE A 281 12.07 -18.47 0.48
CA ILE A 281 11.21 -19.27 -0.41
C ILE A 281 11.95 -20.37 -1.17
N PRO A 282 13.19 -20.18 -1.68
CA PRO A 282 13.94 -21.28 -2.30
C PRO A 282 14.13 -22.47 -1.35
N VAL A 283 14.42 -22.19 -0.07
CA VAL A 283 14.60 -23.23 0.96
C VAL A 283 13.29 -23.98 1.20
N LEU A 284 12.17 -23.24 1.33
CA LEU A 284 10.84 -23.83 1.57
C LEU A 284 10.34 -24.69 0.40
N VAL A 285 10.75 -24.39 -0.82
CA VAL A 285 10.33 -25.14 -2.01
C VAL A 285 11.26 -26.32 -2.30
N MET A 286 12.57 -26.19 -2.02
CA MET A 286 13.54 -27.29 -2.19
C MET A 286 13.41 -28.38 -1.13
N ALA A 287 12.82 -28.10 0.02
CA ALA A 287 12.57 -29.07 1.10
C ALA A 287 11.39 -30.01 0.82
N ARG A 288 10.82 -29.94 -0.38
CA ARG A 288 9.75 -30.83 -0.88
C ARG A 288 10.33 -31.84 -1.86
#